data_65eceb2339e29916971ddbbd65f93f25
#
_entry.id   65eceb2339e29916971ddbbd65f93f25
#
_cell.length_a   1.000
_cell.length_b   1.000
_cell.length_c   1.000
_cell.angle_alpha   90.00
_cell.angle_beta   90.00
_cell.angle_gamma   90.00
#
_symmetry.space_group_name_H-M   'P 1'
#
loop_
_entity.id
_entity.type
_entity.pdbx_description
1 polymer ?
#
loop_
_entity_poly.entity_id
_entity_poly.type
_entity_poly.pdbx_seq_one_letter_code
_entity_poly.pdbx_strand_id
1 'polypeptide(L)'
;MEEHPPFRRLILEDDRIVENENFDLGIAVALEGDRLATAVIVEANTKNWPEFVKTYNETVDATRGGRVDAMNAPVVITSLGAFGVKAGAPIVVPPSVGTLFVGTAHRELIPNGKKNESAEVITLSLTFDHRVVNGAGAASFANKIKKQIEGFRIPAAKTDAIRT
;
A
#
# COMPACT_ATOMS: atom_id res chain seq x y z
N MET A 1 -4.20 0.02 10.34
CA MET A 1 -5.57 -0.46 10.08
C MET A 1 -6.34 -0.82 11.36
N GLU A 2 -5.69 -1.15 12.45
CA GLU A 2 -6.38 -1.39 13.74
C GLU A 2 -7.24 -0.20 14.18
N GLU A 3 -6.72 1.03 14.07
CA GLU A 3 -7.45 2.26 14.39
C GLU A 3 -8.46 2.68 13.29
N HIS A 4 -8.51 1.93 12.17
CA HIS A 4 -9.36 2.23 11.01
C HIS A 4 -10.08 0.95 10.54
N PRO A 5 -11.04 0.41 11.31
CA PRO A 5 -11.71 -0.84 11.02
C PRO A 5 -12.31 -0.94 9.60
N PRO A 6 -12.88 0.12 9.00
CA PRO A 6 -13.40 0.03 7.64
C PRO A 6 -12.38 -0.48 6.60
N PHE A 7 -11.08 -0.23 6.80
CA PHE A 7 -10.03 -0.73 5.91
C PHE A 7 -9.60 -2.18 6.19
N ARG A 8 -10.26 -2.89 7.12
CA ARG A 8 -10.13 -4.34 7.32
C ARG A 8 -11.28 -5.13 6.71
N ARG A 9 -12.20 -4.44 6.03
CA ARG A 9 -13.40 -5.03 5.46
C ARG A 9 -13.17 -5.46 4.02
N LEU A 10 -13.92 -6.47 3.62
CA LEU A 10 -14.03 -6.94 2.25
C LEU A 10 -15.49 -6.84 1.80
N ILE A 11 -15.69 -6.56 0.52
CA ILE A 11 -17.02 -6.60 -0.10
C ILE A 11 -17.09 -7.87 -0.93
N LEU A 12 -17.89 -8.82 -0.50
CA LEU A 12 -18.09 -10.08 -1.21
C LEU A 12 -19.02 -9.91 -2.42
N GLU A 13 -19.05 -10.89 -3.32
CA GLU A 13 -19.85 -10.86 -4.56
C GLU A 13 -21.35 -10.67 -4.31
N ASP A 14 -21.85 -11.07 -3.15
CA ASP A 14 -23.24 -10.88 -2.71
C ASP A 14 -23.49 -9.58 -1.91
N ASP A 15 -22.60 -8.60 -2.06
CA ASP A 15 -22.59 -7.32 -1.37
C ASP A 15 -22.49 -7.41 0.17
N ARG A 16 -22.22 -8.57 0.73
CA ARG A 16 -21.94 -8.71 2.14
C ARG A 16 -20.61 -8.06 2.49
N ILE A 17 -20.57 -7.34 3.60
CA ILE A 17 -19.36 -6.75 4.16
C ILE A 17 -18.87 -7.68 5.28
N VAL A 18 -17.63 -8.15 5.14
CA VAL A 18 -16.96 -8.98 6.14
C VAL A 18 -15.79 -8.20 6.72
N GLU A 19 -15.63 -8.22 8.03
CA GLU A 19 -14.50 -7.63 8.73
C GLU A 19 -13.63 -8.74 9.32
N ASN A 20 -12.34 -8.70 8.99
CA ASN A 20 -11.36 -9.67 9.47
C ASN A 20 -10.56 -9.07 10.64
N GLU A 21 -10.26 -9.89 11.65
CA GLU A 21 -9.38 -9.51 12.75
C GLU A 21 -7.94 -9.33 12.24
N ASN A 22 -7.42 -10.34 11.55
CA ASN A 22 -6.19 -10.24 10.77
C ASN A 22 -6.51 -9.84 9.33
N PHE A 23 -5.62 -9.11 8.70
CA PHE A 23 -5.85 -8.64 7.35
C PHE A 23 -4.66 -8.92 6.43
N ASP A 24 -5.03 -9.27 5.22
CA ASP A 24 -4.11 -9.43 4.12
C ASP A 24 -3.80 -8.08 3.47
N LEU A 25 -2.63 -7.96 2.89
CA LEU A 25 -2.23 -6.77 2.15
C LEU A 25 -1.93 -7.15 0.69
N GLY A 26 -2.65 -6.53 -0.24
CA GLY A 26 -2.42 -6.72 -1.67
C GLY A 26 -1.31 -5.80 -2.18
N ILE A 27 -0.47 -6.33 -3.06
CA ILE A 27 0.55 -5.57 -3.79
C ILE A 27 0.30 -5.78 -5.29
N ALA A 28 0.05 -4.70 -6.01
CA ALA A 28 -0.12 -4.75 -7.45
C ALA A 28 1.22 -5.04 -8.13
N VAL A 29 1.27 -6.06 -8.96
CA VAL A 29 2.46 -6.52 -9.67
C VAL A 29 2.20 -6.50 -11.17
N ALA A 30 2.96 -5.67 -11.90
CA ALA A 30 2.94 -5.68 -13.35
C ALA A 30 3.60 -6.96 -13.88
N LEU A 31 2.94 -7.61 -14.82
CA LEU A 31 3.42 -8.77 -15.54
C LEU A 31 3.67 -8.43 -17.01
N GLU A 32 4.34 -9.32 -17.74
CA GLU A 32 4.54 -9.16 -19.18
C GLU A 32 3.22 -9.10 -19.94
N GLY A 33 3.18 -8.32 -21.05
CA GLY A 33 2.01 -8.21 -21.94
C GLY A 33 0.84 -7.45 -21.32
N ASP A 34 1.12 -6.33 -20.64
CA ASP A 34 0.12 -5.44 -20.01
C ASP A 34 -0.83 -6.13 -19.01
N ARG A 35 -0.39 -7.24 -18.43
CA ARG A 35 -1.14 -7.96 -17.42
C ARG A 35 -0.80 -7.42 -16.03
N LEU A 36 -1.79 -7.48 -15.16
CA LEU A 36 -1.66 -7.12 -13.75
C LEU A 36 -2.06 -8.33 -12.89
N ALA A 37 -1.28 -8.59 -11.85
CA ALA A 37 -1.64 -9.52 -10.80
C ALA A 37 -1.51 -8.84 -9.43
N THR A 38 -2.11 -9.45 -8.42
CA THR A 38 -1.97 -8.99 -7.04
C THR A 38 -1.24 -10.07 -6.25
N ALA A 39 -0.08 -9.73 -5.71
CA ALA A 39 0.59 -10.52 -4.70
C ALA A 39 -0.09 -10.26 -3.35
N VAL A 40 -0.42 -11.29 -2.60
CA VAL A 40 -1.14 -11.15 -1.32
C VAL A 40 -0.25 -11.57 -0.16
N ILE A 41 0.05 -10.63 0.71
CA ILE A 41 0.75 -10.88 1.97
C ILE A 41 -0.30 -11.23 3.02
N VAL A 42 -0.42 -12.51 3.31
CA VAL A 42 -1.39 -13.03 4.25
C VAL A 42 -1.05 -12.60 5.68
N GLU A 43 -2.07 -12.20 6.45
CA GLU A 43 -1.95 -11.75 7.84
C GLU A 43 -0.81 -10.73 8.05
N ALA A 44 -0.79 -9.70 7.21
CA ALA A 44 0.30 -8.71 7.18
C ALA A 44 0.55 -8.03 8.53
N ASN A 45 -0.51 -7.88 9.35
CA ASN A 45 -0.44 -7.25 10.68
C ASN A 45 0.23 -8.12 11.76
N THR A 46 0.35 -9.42 11.56
CA THR A 46 0.97 -10.33 12.53
C THR A 46 2.49 -10.42 12.37
N LYS A 47 3.02 -9.94 11.25
CA LYS A 47 4.45 -10.06 10.90
C LYS A 47 5.27 -8.94 11.51
N ASN A 48 6.42 -9.28 12.06
CA ASN A 48 7.44 -8.29 12.38
C ASN A 48 8.10 -7.77 11.08
N TRP A 49 8.88 -6.68 11.20
CA TRP A 49 9.46 -6.04 10.02
C TRP A 49 10.36 -6.94 9.15
N PRO A 50 11.32 -7.72 9.70
CA PRO A 50 12.11 -8.65 8.89
C PRO A 50 11.27 -9.72 8.19
N GLU A 51 10.28 -10.29 8.88
CA GLU A 51 9.35 -11.28 8.30
C GLU A 51 8.51 -10.66 7.20
N PHE A 52 8.01 -9.45 7.42
CA PHE A 52 7.24 -8.74 6.41
C PHE A 52 8.05 -8.51 5.13
N VAL A 53 9.27 -8.00 5.24
CA VAL A 53 10.16 -7.75 4.08
C VAL A 53 10.47 -9.03 3.34
N LYS A 54 10.78 -10.12 4.07
CA LYS A 54 11.02 -11.44 3.47
C LYS A 54 9.79 -11.92 2.71
N THR A 55 8.62 -11.94 3.37
CA THR A 55 7.36 -12.38 2.75
C THR A 55 6.99 -11.53 1.54
N TYR A 56 7.19 -10.21 1.62
CA TYR A 56 6.96 -9.29 0.50
C TYR A 56 7.77 -9.70 -0.74
N ASN A 57 9.08 -9.88 -0.59
CA ASN A 57 9.96 -10.25 -1.70
C ASN A 57 9.56 -11.61 -2.30
N GLU A 58 9.41 -12.64 -1.45
CA GLU A 58 9.04 -13.98 -1.88
C GLU A 58 7.69 -14.00 -2.61
N THR A 59 6.69 -13.27 -2.10
CA THR A 59 5.35 -13.24 -2.70
C THR A 59 5.34 -12.49 -4.03
N VAL A 60 6.00 -11.34 -4.10
CA VAL A 60 6.10 -10.55 -5.34
C VAL A 60 6.85 -11.35 -6.42
N ASP A 61 7.95 -12.01 -6.09
CA ASP A 61 8.73 -12.80 -7.05
C ASP A 61 7.95 -14.04 -7.53
N ALA A 62 7.24 -14.71 -6.63
CA ALA A 62 6.36 -15.82 -7.00
C ALA A 62 5.23 -15.38 -7.94
N THR A 63 4.64 -14.20 -7.68
CA THR A 63 3.59 -13.62 -8.54
C THR A 63 4.16 -13.25 -9.92
N ARG A 64 5.35 -12.68 -10.01
CA ARG A 64 6.05 -12.46 -11.28
C ARG A 64 6.31 -13.78 -12.03
N GLY A 65 6.58 -14.86 -11.31
CA GLY A 65 6.73 -16.21 -11.84
C GLY A 65 5.43 -16.89 -12.26
N GLY A 66 4.29 -16.22 -12.16
CA GLY A 66 2.98 -16.69 -12.62
C GLY A 66 2.07 -17.25 -11.51
N ARG A 67 2.46 -17.16 -10.23
CA ARG A 67 1.55 -17.51 -9.14
C ARG A 67 0.40 -16.49 -9.09
N VAL A 68 -0.81 -17.01 -8.96
CA VAL A 68 -2.02 -16.19 -8.78
C VAL A 68 -2.58 -16.47 -7.38
N ASP A 69 -2.62 -15.45 -6.56
CA ASP A 69 -3.20 -15.52 -5.21
C ASP A 69 -4.70 -15.18 -5.26
N ALA A 70 -5.47 -15.77 -4.36
CA ALA A 70 -6.86 -15.36 -4.16
C ALA A 70 -6.87 -13.92 -3.63
N MET A 71 -7.71 -13.07 -4.22
CA MET A 71 -7.79 -11.66 -3.86
C MET A 71 -8.66 -11.49 -2.60
N ASN A 72 -8.03 -11.55 -1.41
CA ASN A 72 -8.70 -11.37 -0.12
C ASN A 72 -8.15 -10.15 0.64
N ALA A 73 -7.39 -9.29 -0.03
CA ALA A 73 -6.79 -8.13 0.61
C ALA A 73 -7.78 -6.95 0.67
N PRO A 74 -8.11 -6.44 1.86
CA PRO A 74 -8.99 -5.28 2.00
C PRO A 74 -8.37 -4.00 1.43
N VAL A 75 -7.05 -3.90 1.42
CA VAL A 75 -6.31 -2.78 0.82
C VAL A 75 -5.23 -3.31 -0.12
N VAL A 76 -5.15 -2.70 -1.31
CA VAL A 76 -4.10 -2.96 -2.28
C VAL A 76 -3.17 -1.75 -2.35
N ILE A 77 -1.87 -2.00 -2.39
CA ILE A 77 -0.86 -0.99 -2.67
C ILE A 77 -0.41 -1.13 -4.13
N THR A 78 -0.41 -0.03 -4.85
CA THR A 78 0.11 0.06 -6.22
C THR A 78 1.16 1.14 -6.32
N SER A 79 2.25 0.88 -7.02
CA SER A 79 3.30 1.88 -7.23
C SER A 79 3.74 1.88 -8.68
N LEU A 80 3.82 3.07 -9.24
CA LEU A 80 4.45 3.34 -10.53
C LEU A 80 5.73 4.18 -10.35
N GLY A 81 6.28 4.16 -9.14
CA GLY A 81 7.50 4.91 -8.82
C GLY A 81 8.69 4.53 -9.70
N ALA A 82 8.85 3.25 -10.03
CA ALA A 82 9.90 2.77 -10.93
C ALA A 82 9.77 3.33 -12.37
N PHE A 83 8.57 3.77 -12.75
CA PHE A 83 8.29 4.40 -14.05
C PHE A 83 8.33 5.93 -14.00
N GLY A 84 8.74 6.52 -12.88
CA GLY A 84 8.83 7.97 -12.71
C GLY A 84 7.48 8.68 -12.55
N VAL A 85 6.39 7.95 -12.32
CA VAL A 85 5.05 8.53 -12.15
C VAL A 85 4.94 9.15 -10.75
N LYS A 86 4.75 10.46 -10.70
CA LYS A 86 4.68 11.20 -9.42
C LYS A 86 3.32 11.10 -8.76
N ALA A 87 2.24 11.15 -9.51
CA ALA A 87 0.88 11.12 -8.99
C ALA A 87 -0.02 10.28 -9.89
N GLY A 88 -1.02 9.65 -9.29
CA GLY A 88 -2.01 8.83 -9.98
C GLY A 88 -3.27 8.67 -9.13
N ALA A 89 -4.37 8.32 -9.77
CA ALA A 89 -5.63 7.96 -9.12
C ALA A 89 -5.89 6.48 -9.39
N PRO A 90 -5.64 5.59 -8.41
CA PRO A 90 -5.88 4.17 -8.60
C PRO A 90 -7.38 3.87 -8.57
N ILE A 91 -7.76 2.72 -9.14
CA ILE A 91 -9.11 2.18 -9.01
C ILE A 91 -9.16 1.16 -7.85
N VAL A 92 -10.32 1.06 -7.21
CA VAL A 92 -10.61 -0.02 -6.26
C VAL A 92 -11.20 -1.19 -7.01
N VAL A 93 -10.63 -2.37 -6.78
CA VAL A 93 -11.10 -3.62 -7.38
C VAL A 93 -11.66 -4.51 -6.26
N PRO A 94 -12.94 -4.90 -6.33
CA PRO A 94 -13.51 -5.83 -5.36
C PRO A 94 -12.68 -7.13 -5.26
N PRO A 95 -12.64 -7.76 -4.10
CA PRO A 95 -13.35 -7.46 -2.85
C PRO A 95 -12.69 -6.37 -1.97
N SER A 96 -11.63 -5.71 -2.45
CA SER A 96 -10.93 -4.66 -1.69
C SER A 96 -11.82 -3.45 -1.48
N VAL A 97 -11.59 -2.75 -0.36
CA VAL A 97 -12.29 -1.50 0.00
C VAL A 97 -11.43 -0.26 -0.25
N GLY A 98 -10.15 -0.45 -0.54
CA GLY A 98 -9.27 0.67 -0.83
C GLY A 98 -8.03 0.29 -1.65
N THR A 99 -7.54 1.25 -2.43
CA THR A 99 -6.27 1.13 -3.14
C THR A 99 -5.43 2.36 -2.85
N LEU A 100 -4.21 2.12 -2.37
CA LEU A 100 -3.22 3.16 -2.09
C LEU A 100 -2.19 3.20 -3.21
N PHE A 101 -2.15 4.31 -3.93
CA PHE A 101 -1.08 4.59 -4.90
C PHE A 101 0.10 5.26 -4.19
N VAL A 102 1.30 4.81 -4.55
CA VAL A 102 2.57 5.39 -4.10
C VAL A 102 3.35 5.87 -5.32
N GLY A 103 3.53 7.19 -5.41
CA GLY A 103 4.29 7.84 -6.49
C GLY A 103 5.80 7.70 -6.33
N THR A 104 6.54 8.14 -7.36
CA THR A 104 8.01 8.21 -7.31
C THR A 104 8.48 9.26 -6.32
N ALA A 105 9.57 8.96 -5.62
CA ALA A 105 10.26 9.96 -4.81
C ALA A 105 10.87 11.05 -5.71
N HIS A 106 10.64 12.29 -5.35
CA HIS A 106 11.14 13.44 -6.09
C HIS A 106 11.41 14.62 -5.16
N ARG A 107 12.17 15.60 -5.62
CA ARG A 107 12.45 16.79 -4.83
C ARG A 107 11.46 17.88 -5.12
N GLU A 108 10.99 18.52 -4.04
CA GLU A 108 10.17 19.73 -4.08
C GLU A 108 10.73 20.81 -3.18
N LEU A 109 10.45 22.06 -3.53
CA LEU A 109 10.74 23.20 -2.68
C LEU A 109 9.58 23.41 -1.72
N ILE A 110 9.84 23.19 -0.43
CA ILE A 110 8.84 23.35 0.62
C ILE A 110 9.09 24.69 1.32
N PRO A 111 8.07 25.57 1.43
CA PRO A 111 8.20 26.80 2.18
C PRO A 111 8.52 26.53 3.65
N ASN A 112 9.63 27.09 4.14
CA ASN A 112 10.00 27.06 5.55
C ASN A 112 10.28 28.49 6.03
N GLY A 113 9.26 29.16 6.55
CA GLY A 113 9.31 30.57 6.93
C GLY A 113 9.62 31.47 5.73
N LYS A 114 10.75 32.17 5.75
CA LYS A 114 11.21 33.08 4.66
C LYS A 114 12.10 32.39 3.63
N LYS A 115 12.39 31.12 3.79
CA LYS A 115 13.26 30.33 2.90
C LYS A 115 12.49 29.15 2.34
N ASN A 116 12.92 28.70 1.17
CA ASN A 116 12.46 27.41 0.61
C ASN A 116 13.53 26.37 0.91
N GLU A 117 13.12 25.21 1.40
CA GLU A 117 13.99 24.07 1.62
C GLU A 117 13.66 22.99 0.60
N SER A 118 14.69 22.35 0.05
CA SER A 118 14.51 21.20 -0.83
C SER A 118 14.26 19.96 0.02
N ALA A 119 13.10 19.34 -0.14
CA ALA A 119 12.77 18.09 0.53
C ALA A 119 12.47 16.99 -0.49
N GLU A 120 12.76 15.75 -0.12
CA GLU A 120 12.34 14.59 -0.87
C GLU A 120 10.92 14.20 -0.44
N VAL A 121 10.03 14.09 -1.41
CA VAL A 121 8.62 13.82 -1.18
C VAL A 121 8.12 12.68 -2.05
N ILE A 122 7.06 12.01 -1.58
CA ILE A 122 6.27 11.06 -2.36
C ILE A 122 4.80 11.48 -2.30
N THR A 123 4.07 11.25 -3.40
CA THR A 123 2.61 11.43 -3.41
C THR A 123 1.95 10.13 -3.00
N LEU A 124 1.01 10.23 -2.08
CA LEU A 124 0.10 9.15 -1.73
C LEU A 124 -1.30 9.51 -2.20
N SER A 125 -1.94 8.64 -3.00
CA SER A 125 -3.33 8.80 -3.39
C SER A 125 -4.13 7.58 -2.94
N LEU A 126 -5.18 7.81 -2.15
CA LEU A 126 -6.05 6.76 -1.63
C LEU A 126 -7.41 6.84 -2.32
N THR A 127 -7.76 5.79 -3.05
CA THR A 127 -9.12 5.58 -3.55
C THR A 127 -9.79 4.52 -2.67
N PHE A 128 -11.07 4.69 -2.38
CA PHE A 128 -11.80 3.81 -1.48
C PHE A 128 -13.27 3.63 -1.93
N ASP A 129 -13.87 2.51 -1.50
CA ASP A 129 -15.30 2.26 -1.72
C ASP A 129 -16.13 3.03 -0.69
N HIS A 130 -16.91 4.00 -1.18
CA HIS A 130 -17.68 4.90 -0.33
C HIS A 130 -18.88 4.22 0.35
N ARG A 131 -19.22 2.99 -0.04
CA ARG A 131 -20.22 2.16 0.66
C ARG A 131 -19.72 1.72 2.03
N VAL A 132 -18.40 1.60 2.20
CA VAL A 132 -17.74 1.07 3.42
C VAL A 132 -16.99 2.15 4.17
N VAL A 133 -16.37 3.07 3.47
CA VAL A 133 -15.49 4.11 4.03
C VAL A 133 -16.05 5.48 3.70
N ASN A 134 -16.17 6.36 4.68
CA ASN A 134 -16.50 7.76 4.43
C ASN A 134 -15.24 8.62 4.24
N GLY A 135 -15.40 9.81 3.66
CA GLY A 135 -14.29 10.71 3.36
C GLY A 135 -13.46 11.12 4.57
N ALA A 136 -14.08 11.34 5.73
CA ALA A 136 -13.36 11.71 6.96
C ALA A 136 -12.50 10.52 7.46
N GLY A 137 -13.03 9.31 7.42
CA GLY A 137 -12.30 8.08 7.76
C GLY A 137 -11.11 7.84 6.81
N ALA A 138 -11.33 8.06 5.50
CA ALA A 138 -10.29 7.93 4.49
C ALA A 138 -9.17 8.96 4.69
N ALA A 139 -9.52 10.22 4.96
CA ALA A 139 -8.54 11.27 5.24
C ALA A 139 -7.75 10.99 6.52
N SER A 140 -8.41 10.51 7.58
CA SER A 140 -7.75 10.10 8.83
C SER A 140 -6.76 8.97 8.59
N PHE A 141 -7.15 7.94 7.81
CA PHE A 141 -6.29 6.80 7.47
C PHE A 141 -5.06 7.25 6.65
N ALA A 142 -5.26 8.05 5.59
CA ALA A 142 -4.17 8.59 4.78
C ALA A 142 -3.19 9.43 5.61
N ASN A 143 -3.70 10.28 6.51
CA ASN A 143 -2.87 11.07 7.43
C ASN A 143 -2.08 10.20 8.41
N LYS A 144 -2.66 9.09 8.88
CA LYS A 144 -1.94 8.14 9.75
C LYS A 144 -0.79 7.47 8.98
N ILE A 145 -1.04 7.03 7.73
CA ILE A 145 0.01 6.46 6.86
C ILE A 145 1.13 7.50 6.65
N LYS A 146 0.77 8.72 6.27
CA LYS A 146 1.73 9.81 6.10
C LYS A 146 2.63 9.98 7.33
N LYS A 147 2.04 10.11 8.52
CA LYS A 147 2.79 10.26 9.77
C LYS A 147 3.70 9.08 10.07
N GLN A 148 3.26 7.85 9.77
CA GLN A 148 4.08 6.66 9.96
C GLN A 148 5.28 6.66 9.01
N ILE A 149 5.10 7.05 7.75
CA ILE A 149 6.19 7.15 6.77
C ILE A 149 7.19 8.23 7.18
N GLU A 150 6.72 9.42 7.55
CA GLU A 150 7.56 10.54 7.98
C GLU A 150 8.35 10.24 9.26
N GLY A 151 7.74 9.48 10.16
CA GLY A 151 8.36 9.03 11.42
C GLY A 151 9.18 7.75 11.31
N PHE A 152 9.11 7.04 10.18
CA PHE A 152 9.76 5.74 10.04
C PHE A 152 11.27 5.88 10.09
N ARG A 153 11.87 5.02 10.90
CA ARG A 153 13.33 4.85 10.94
C ARG A 153 13.60 3.37 10.69
N ILE A 154 14.47 3.11 9.74
CA ILE A 154 14.90 1.72 9.46
C ILE A 154 15.48 1.17 10.78
N PRO A 155 14.90 0.10 11.34
CA PRO A 155 15.48 -0.54 12.50
C PRO A 155 16.94 -0.89 12.17
N ALA A 156 17.87 -0.58 13.06
CA ALA A 156 19.28 -0.89 12.88
C ALA A 156 19.48 -2.41 12.91
N ALA A 157 19.18 -3.07 11.81
CA ALA A 157 19.45 -4.48 11.58
C ALA A 157 20.35 -4.56 10.36
N LYS A 158 21.61 -4.87 10.63
CA LYS A 158 22.64 -5.33 9.69
C LYS A 158 22.38 -4.99 8.21
N THR A 159 23.11 -4.01 7.73
CA THR A 159 23.14 -3.45 6.36
C THR A 159 23.47 -4.48 5.24
N ASP A 160 23.32 -5.76 5.48
CA ASP A 160 23.76 -6.81 4.53
C ASP A 160 22.63 -7.37 3.64
N ALA A 161 21.39 -6.87 3.74
CA ALA A 161 20.25 -7.44 3.01
C ALA A 161 19.61 -6.52 1.95
N ILE A 162 20.17 -5.32 1.70
CA ILE A 162 19.66 -4.43 0.64
C ILE A 162 20.83 -4.07 -0.29
N ARG A 163 21.30 -5.02 -1.04
CA ARG A 163 22.08 -4.80 -2.26
C ARG A 163 21.54 -5.72 -3.35
N THR A 164 21.07 -5.06 -4.35
CA THR A 164 20.64 -5.35 -5.71
C THR A 164 19.17 -5.40 -5.93
#